data_3703c56d34bccfaf6415867875ead6be
#
_entry.id   3703c56d34bccfaf6415867875ead6be
#
_cell.length_a   1.000
_cell.length_b   1.000
_cell.length_c   1.000
_cell.angle_alpha   90.00
_cell.angle_beta   90.00
_cell.angle_gamma   90.00
#
_symmetry.space_group_name_H-M   'P 1'
#
loop_
_entity.id
_entity.type
_entity.pdbx_description
1 polymer ?
#
loop_
_entity_poly.entity_id
_entity_poly.type
_entity_poly.pdbx_seq_one_letter_code
_entity_poly.pdbx_strand_id
1 'polypeptide(L)'
;MRKRRLTAKHAFTAWAAVVYAFLFLPILVMAVFAFNKPSPAALAGFHGSNICGIPPAQIGNITVWNGFTACWFSAGLHDPTYVPAIITSLQIAAVAAIISTVLGLCAALALARMKPRYRAPFDSLVYLTLVVPEIVIAVASLIFFVQARNYIHAFPSLGKVTILIGQVVFNASVTMLIIRARFVGMGDVLEEAAYDLGSGPLATFRQVTLPRLMPAIVAAALLSFTFSFDDYVVPAFTNGTTNTWPIVLYSAVRFGLTPAVNALATIMLGITLAAVIGTAVVLRRSRVRAGPQDATVLPV
;
A
#
# COMPACT_ATOMS: atom_id res chain seq x y z
N MET A 1 -21.26 -32.96 25.02
CA MET A 1 -21.16 -31.84 24.05
C MET A 1 -19.89 -30.99 24.19
N ARG A 2 -19.31 -30.79 25.37
CA ARG A 2 -18.10 -29.96 25.61
C ARG A 2 -16.81 -30.49 24.94
N LYS A 3 -16.59 -31.84 24.92
CA LYS A 3 -15.43 -32.47 24.28
C LYS A 3 -15.39 -32.30 22.72
N ARG A 4 -16.56 -32.38 22.05
CA ARG A 4 -16.64 -32.16 20.59
C ARG A 4 -16.36 -30.72 20.18
N ARG A 5 -16.69 -29.72 21.02
CA ARG A 5 -16.36 -28.30 20.75
C ARG A 5 -14.88 -28.01 20.93
N LEU A 6 -14.17 -28.70 21.83
CA LEU A 6 -12.74 -28.55 22.03
C LEU A 6 -11.94 -29.14 20.86
N THR A 7 -12.33 -30.35 20.36
CA THR A 7 -11.67 -30.94 19.17
C THR A 7 -11.90 -30.13 17.90
N ALA A 8 -13.07 -29.54 17.69
CA ALA A 8 -13.33 -28.67 16.56
C ALA A 8 -12.50 -27.37 16.61
N LYS A 9 -12.31 -26.78 17.80
CA LYS A 9 -11.47 -25.60 17.98
C LYS A 9 -10.00 -25.91 17.66
N HIS A 10 -9.47 -27.03 18.14
CA HIS A 10 -8.09 -27.43 17.84
C HIS A 10 -7.88 -27.77 16.36
N ALA A 11 -8.84 -28.44 15.71
CA ALA A 11 -8.79 -28.70 14.28
C ALA A 11 -8.82 -27.41 13.46
N PHE A 12 -9.65 -26.44 13.84
CA PHE A 12 -9.70 -25.14 13.18
C PHE A 12 -8.40 -24.33 13.38
N THR A 13 -7.85 -24.34 14.60
CA THR A 13 -6.56 -23.68 14.89
C THR A 13 -5.42 -24.33 14.12
N ALA A 14 -5.37 -25.65 14.04
CA ALA A 14 -4.37 -26.38 13.26
C ALA A 14 -4.49 -26.06 11.77
N TRP A 15 -5.71 -26.03 11.23
CA TRP A 15 -5.96 -25.65 9.84
C TRP A 15 -5.50 -24.19 9.57
N ALA A 16 -5.86 -23.25 10.45
CA ALA A 16 -5.41 -21.87 10.34
C ALA A 16 -3.88 -21.78 10.37
N ALA A 17 -3.21 -22.53 11.25
CA ALA A 17 -1.75 -22.56 11.33
C ALA A 17 -1.12 -23.08 10.03
N VAL A 18 -1.68 -24.11 9.39
CA VAL A 18 -1.23 -24.62 8.09
C VAL A 18 -1.39 -23.56 7.00
N VAL A 19 -2.53 -22.88 6.94
CA VAL A 19 -2.77 -21.81 5.98
C VAL A 19 -1.78 -20.66 6.17
N TYR A 20 -1.57 -20.22 7.41
CA TYR A 20 -0.57 -19.17 7.71
C TYR A 20 0.84 -19.63 7.35
N ALA A 21 1.22 -20.86 7.71
CA ALA A 21 2.53 -21.39 7.34
C ALA A 21 2.71 -21.39 5.81
N PHE A 22 1.73 -21.84 5.05
CA PHE A 22 1.76 -21.84 3.59
C PHE A 22 1.91 -20.42 3.00
N LEU A 23 1.22 -19.43 3.57
CA LEU A 23 1.28 -18.03 3.11
C LEU A 23 2.61 -17.35 3.47
N PHE A 24 3.16 -17.62 4.65
CA PHE A 24 4.36 -16.93 5.13
C PHE A 24 5.66 -17.66 4.79
N LEU A 25 5.61 -18.96 4.49
CA LEU A 25 6.79 -19.77 4.14
C LEU A 25 7.60 -19.19 2.97
N PRO A 26 6.99 -18.77 1.84
CA PRO A 26 7.73 -18.17 0.73
C PRO A 26 8.47 -16.89 1.14
N ILE A 27 7.85 -16.07 2.00
CA ILE A 27 8.44 -14.82 2.51
C ILE A 27 9.64 -15.13 3.41
N LEU A 28 9.52 -16.13 4.28
CA LEU A 28 10.62 -16.61 5.14
C LEU A 28 11.77 -17.17 4.29
N VAL A 29 11.47 -17.95 3.27
CA VAL A 29 12.47 -18.47 2.33
C VAL A 29 13.22 -17.33 1.66
N MET A 30 12.50 -16.33 1.14
CA MET A 30 13.11 -15.14 0.55
C MET A 30 14.03 -14.41 1.55
N ALA A 31 13.58 -14.23 2.79
CA ALA A 31 14.37 -13.58 3.83
C ALA A 31 15.63 -14.38 4.22
N VAL A 32 15.55 -15.73 4.25
CA VAL A 32 16.70 -16.59 4.48
C VAL A 32 17.69 -16.49 3.31
N PHE A 33 17.20 -16.57 2.07
CA PHE A 33 18.06 -16.48 0.88
C PHE A 33 18.64 -15.07 0.64
N ALA A 34 18.18 -14.03 1.34
CA ALA A 34 18.85 -12.74 1.40
C ALA A 34 20.27 -12.80 2.01
N PHE A 35 20.54 -13.84 2.79
CA PHE A 35 21.85 -14.09 3.40
C PHE A 35 22.68 -15.15 2.66
N ASN A 36 22.22 -15.66 1.53
CA ASN A 36 22.90 -16.74 0.81
C ASN A 36 24.15 -16.23 0.09
N LYS A 37 25.24 -16.99 0.16
CA LYS A 37 26.46 -16.74 -0.63
C LYS A 37 26.25 -17.08 -2.09
N PRO A 38 27.03 -16.46 -3.02
CA PRO A 38 27.12 -16.90 -4.40
C PRO A 38 27.57 -18.37 -4.50
N SER A 39 27.24 -19.01 -5.64
CA SER A 39 27.69 -20.35 -5.88
C SER A 39 29.23 -20.43 -5.97
N PRO A 40 29.86 -21.58 -5.63
CA PRO A 40 31.31 -21.76 -5.80
C PRO A 40 31.79 -21.53 -7.23
N ALA A 41 30.97 -21.87 -8.23
CA ALA A 41 31.27 -21.64 -9.64
C ALA A 41 31.31 -20.12 -9.97
N ALA A 42 30.40 -19.31 -9.38
CA ALA A 42 30.43 -17.87 -9.53
C ALA A 42 31.66 -17.26 -8.85
N LEU A 43 32.07 -17.80 -7.70
CA LEU A 43 33.26 -17.34 -6.98
C LEU A 43 34.57 -17.70 -7.73
N ALA A 44 34.62 -18.83 -8.40
CA ALA A 44 35.82 -19.27 -9.14
C ALA A 44 36.16 -18.37 -10.34
N GLY A 45 35.17 -17.71 -10.94
CA GLY A 45 35.35 -16.70 -12.00
C GLY A 45 35.58 -15.28 -11.52
N PHE A 46 35.57 -15.04 -10.20
CA PHE A 46 35.65 -13.68 -9.62
C PHE A 46 37.02 -13.41 -9.02
N HIS A 47 37.73 -12.42 -9.56
CA HIS A 47 39.05 -11.98 -9.09
C HIS A 47 39.00 -10.77 -8.12
N GLY A 48 37.81 -10.38 -7.64
CA GLY A 48 37.62 -9.30 -6.69
C GLY A 48 37.73 -9.71 -5.24
N SER A 49 38.11 -8.79 -4.38
CA SER A 49 38.22 -9.01 -2.94
C SER A 49 36.86 -9.03 -2.19
N ASN A 50 35.79 -8.56 -2.84
CA ASN A 50 34.45 -8.40 -2.22
C ASN A 50 33.42 -9.26 -2.94
N ILE A 51 32.86 -10.24 -2.22
CA ILE A 51 31.78 -11.15 -2.70
C ILE A 51 30.60 -10.38 -3.27
N CYS A 52 30.26 -9.22 -2.72
CA CYS A 52 29.18 -8.38 -3.17
C CYS A 52 29.46 -7.63 -4.50
N GLY A 53 30.71 -7.60 -4.95
CA GLY A 53 31.10 -7.01 -6.24
C GLY A 53 30.89 -7.94 -7.44
N ILE A 54 30.38 -9.16 -7.24
CA ILE A 54 30.11 -10.09 -8.35
C ILE A 54 28.91 -9.60 -9.16
N PRO A 55 29.05 -9.47 -10.51
CA PRO A 55 27.92 -9.08 -11.36
C PRO A 55 26.74 -10.04 -11.22
N PRO A 56 25.49 -9.56 -11.25
CA PRO A 56 24.29 -10.37 -11.09
C PRO A 56 24.24 -11.60 -12.01
N ALA A 57 24.71 -11.47 -13.24
CA ALA A 57 24.76 -12.56 -14.22
C ALA A 57 25.68 -13.75 -13.79
N GLN A 58 26.59 -13.53 -12.87
CA GLN A 58 27.58 -14.53 -12.40
C GLN A 58 27.19 -15.14 -11.05
N ILE A 59 26.12 -14.69 -10.40
CA ILE A 59 25.74 -15.16 -9.05
C ILE A 59 25.28 -16.63 -9.06
N GLY A 60 24.80 -17.13 -10.20
CA GLY A 60 24.35 -18.51 -10.37
C GLY A 60 23.01 -18.82 -9.68
N ASN A 61 22.75 -20.08 -9.39
CA ASN A 61 21.48 -20.52 -8.82
C ASN A 61 21.35 -20.08 -7.36
N ILE A 62 20.39 -19.19 -7.08
CA ILE A 62 20.11 -18.66 -5.74
C ILE A 62 19.27 -19.61 -4.87
N THR A 63 18.75 -20.70 -5.44
CA THR A 63 17.91 -21.68 -4.74
C THR A 63 18.72 -22.70 -3.94
N VAL A 64 20.03 -22.76 -4.15
CA VAL A 64 20.94 -23.63 -3.41
C VAL A 64 21.62 -22.80 -2.31
N TRP A 65 21.61 -23.33 -1.09
CA TRP A 65 22.27 -22.68 0.04
C TRP A 65 23.78 -22.93 0.00
N ASN A 66 24.57 -21.88 -0.17
CA ASN A 66 26.04 -21.94 -0.28
C ASN A 66 26.77 -21.38 0.94
N GLY A 67 26.04 -20.91 1.95
CA GLY A 67 26.59 -20.34 3.17
C GLY A 67 26.02 -18.98 3.52
N PHE A 68 26.48 -18.39 4.64
CA PHE A 68 25.94 -17.14 5.18
C PHE A 68 26.79 -15.94 4.77
N THR A 69 26.13 -14.86 4.29
CA THR A 69 26.73 -13.55 4.08
C THR A 69 25.69 -12.44 4.30
N ALA A 70 26.10 -11.29 4.83
CA ALA A 70 25.23 -10.11 4.98
C ALA A 70 25.58 -9.00 4.00
N CYS A 71 26.52 -9.22 3.08
CA CYS A 71 27.02 -8.17 2.21
C CYS A 71 25.97 -7.65 1.20
N TRP A 72 24.96 -8.46 0.85
CA TRP A 72 23.90 -8.07 -0.10
C TRP A 72 23.03 -6.92 0.39
N PHE A 73 22.92 -6.73 1.71
CA PHE A 73 22.23 -5.60 2.28
C PHE A 73 22.94 -4.28 1.94
N SER A 74 24.26 -4.25 2.07
CA SER A 74 25.06 -3.09 1.64
C SER A 74 25.04 -2.92 0.13
N ALA A 75 25.22 -4.00 -0.63
CA ALA A 75 25.19 -3.95 -2.09
C ALA A 75 23.86 -3.44 -2.63
N GLY A 76 22.74 -3.94 -2.10
CA GLY A 76 21.40 -3.50 -2.50
C GLY A 76 21.15 -2.03 -2.20
N LEU A 77 21.59 -1.53 -1.04
CA LEU A 77 21.44 -0.14 -0.64
C LEU A 77 22.33 0.86 -1.45
N HIS A 78 23.36 0.35 -2.13
CA HIS A 78 24.23 1.17 -3.00
C HIS A 78 24.01 0.91 -4.49
N ASP A 79 23.03 0.06 -4.84
CA ASP A 79 22.72 -0.24 -6.23
C ASP A 79 22.06 0.97 -6.92
N PRO A 80 22.59 1.41 -8.06
CA PRO A 80 22.07 2.58 -8.77
C PRO A 80 20.68 2.39 -9.38
N THR A 81 20.18 1.14 -9.45
CA THR A 81 18.85 0.81 -10.00
C THR A 81 17.81 0.72 -8.92
N TYR A 82 18.12 0.06 -7.79
CA TYR A 82 17.13 -0.31 -6.77
C TYR A 82 16.73 0.88 -5.91
N VAL A 83 17.70 1.59 -5.34
CA VAL A 83 17.42 2.71 -4.42
C VAL A 83 16.65 3.85 -5.10
N PRO A 84 17.03 4.31 -6.30
CA PRO A 84 16.23 5.31 -7.01
C PRO A 84 14.81 4.86 -7.34
N ALA A 85 14.60 3.57 -7.64
CA ALA A 85 13.27 3.01 -7.89
C ALA A 85 12.40 3.01 -6.62
N ILE A 86 12.98 2.65 -5.47
CA ILE A 86 12.30 2.71 -4.16
C ILE A 86 11.91 4.16 -3.83
N ILE A 87 12.84 5.10 -3.95
CA ILE A 87 12.59 6.53 -3.70
C ILE A 87 11.50 7.06 -4.62
N THR A 88 11.55 6.68 -5.91
CA THR A 88 10.52 7.07 -6.88
C THR A 88 9.14 6.53 -6.49
N SER A 89 9.03 5.25 -6.09
CA SER A 89 7.77 4.68 -5.60
C SER A 89 7.27 5.39 -4.34
N LEU A 90 8.14 5.69 -3.37
CA LEU A 90 7.77 6.43 -2.16
C LEU A 90 7.25 7.84 -2.48
N GLN A 91 7.91 8.56 -3.39
CA GLN A 91 7.47 9.89 -3.82
C GLN A 91 6.09 9.85 -4.47
N ILE A 92 5.90 8.93 -5.43
CA ILE A 92 4.63 8.78 -6.14
C ILE A 92 3.53 8.38 -5.15
N ALA A 93 3.78 7.38 -4.29
CA ALA A 93 2.81 6.91 -3.31
C ALA A 93 2.41 7.99 -2.31
N ALA A 94 3.35 8.77 -1.79
CA ALA A 94 3.05 9.86 -0.87
C ALA A 94 2.17 10.94 -1.52
N VAL A 95 2.52 11.36 -2.73
CA VAL A 95 1.74 12.39 -3.46
C VAL A 95 0.38 11.84 -3.88
N ALA A 96 0.31 10.60 -4.38
CA ALA A 96 -0.93 9.93 -4.73
C ALA A 96 -1.86 9.80 -3.51
N ALA A 97 -1.35 9.39 -2.36
CA ALA A 97 -2.13 9.27 -1.13
C ALA A 97 -2.73 10.61 -0.70
N ILE A 98 -1.96 11.69 -0.74
CA ILE A 98 -2.44 13.03 -0.38
C ILE A 98 -3.54 13.47 -1.36
N ILE A 99 -3.29 13.42 -2.66
CA ILE A 99 -4.25 13.89 -3.67
C ILE A 99 -5.53 13.04 -3.62
N SER A 100 -5.40 11.71 -3.60
CA SER A 100 -6.54 10.79 -3.56
C SER A 100 -7.37 10.95 -2.28
N THR A 101 -6.72 11.19 -1.14
CA THR A 101 -7.44 11.40 0.12
C THR A 101 -8.21 12.72 0.11
N VAL A 102 -7.62 13.79 -0.41
CA VAL A 102 -8.32 15.07 -0.55
C VAL A 102 -9.51 14.97 -1.51
N LEU A 103 -9.30 14.38 -2.68
CA LEU A 103 -10.37 14.16 -3.66
C LEU A 103 -11.45 13.23 -3.11
N GLY A 104 -11.06 12.13 -2.45
CA GLY A 104 -11.98 11.19 -1.82
C GLY A 104 -12.78 11.83 -0.69
N LEU A 105 -12.17 12.69 0.14
CA LEU A 105 -12.87 13.44 1.18
C LEU A 105 -13.90 14.39 0.56
N CYS A 106 -13.51 15.18 -0.43
CA CYS A 106 -14.42 16.09 -1.12
C CYS A 106 -15.58 15.33 -1.77
N ALA A 107 -15.31 14.22 -2.45
CA ALA A 107 -16.32 13.38 -3.07
C ALA A 107 -17.26 12.74 -2.01
N ALA A 108 -16.71 12.22 -0.91
CA ALA A 108 -17.48 11.61 0.17
C ALA A 108 -18.47 12.62 0.79
N LEU A 109 -18.01 13.83 1.09
CA LEU A 109 -18.84 14.90 1.65
C LEU A 109 -19.91 15.39 0.66
N ALA A 110 -19.54 15.56 -0.62
CA ALA A 110 -20.48 15.97 -1.66
C ALA A 110 -21.59 14.92 -1.83
N LEU A 111 -21.23 13.65 -1.97
CA LEU A 111 -22.19 12.58 -2.18
C LEU A 111 -23.06 12.29 -0.93
N ALA A 112 -22.54 12.51 0.27
CA ALA A 112 -23.30 12.33 1.49
C ALA A 112 -24.44 13.36 1.60
N ARG A 113 -24.23 14.59 1.11
CA ARG A 113 -25.22 15.68 1.15
C ARG A 113 -26.11 15.76 -0.10
N MET A 114 -25.82 14.94 -1.12
CA MET A 114 -26.55 14.94 -2.38
C MET A 114 -27.88 14.17 -2.26
N LYS A 115 -28.94 14.67 -2.90
CA LYS A 115 -30.23 13.96 -2.95
C LYS A 115 -30.07 12.59 -3.63
N PRO A 116 -30.77 11.52 -3.19
CA PRO A 116 -30.58 10.15 -3.66
C PRO A 116 -30.64 9.99 -5.19
N ARG A 117 -31.56 10.70 -5.85
CA ARG A 117 -31.74 10.62 -7.31
C ARG A 117 -30.53 11.11 -8.12
N TYR A 118 -29.79 12.10 -7.59
CA TYR A 118 -28.61 12.66 -8.22
C TYR A 118 -27.34 11.92 -7.80
N ARG A 119 -27.36 11.24 -6.65
CA ARG A 119 -26.23 10.48 -6.09
C ARG A 119 -26.02 9.15 -6.81
N ALA A 120 -27.11 8.48 -7.26
CA ALA A 120 -27.05 7.14 -7.84
C ALA A 120 -26.04 6.99 -9.00
N PRO A 121 -26.00 7.89 -10.02
CA PRO A 121 -25.03 7.74 -11.12
C PRO A 121 -23.58 7.90 -10.66
N PHE A 122 -23.30 8.78 -9.67
CA PHE A 122 -21.94 8.93 -9.12
C PHE A 122 -21.53 7.70 -8.28
N ASP A 123 -22.44 7.17 -7.47
CA ASP A 123 -22.21 5.92 -6.75
C ASP A 123 -21.89 4.78 -7.73
N SER A 124 -22.67 4.66 -8.81
CA SER A 124 -22.42 3.65 -9.85
C SER A 124 -21.05 3.82 -10.52
N LEU A 125 -20.63 5.05 -10.81
CA LEU A 125 -19.32 5.35 -11.39
C LEU A 125 -18.17 4.92 -10.45
N VAL A 126 -18.28 5.24 -9.15
CA VAL A 126 -17.29 4.85 -8.14
C VAL A 126 -17.20 3.32 -8.01
N TYR A 127 -18.35 2.64 -7.92
CA TYR A 127 -18.37 1.17 -7.87
C TYR A 127 -17.81 0.56 -9.16
N LEU A 128 -18.13 1.14 -10.32
CA LEU A 128 -17.59 0.70 -11.61
C LEU A 128 -16.06 0.76 -11.61
N THR A 129 -15.47 1.83 -11.10
CA THR A 129 -14.01 1.99 -11.01
C THR A 129 -13.35 0.88 -10.18
N LEU A 130 -14.05 0.35 -9.15
CA LEU A 130 -13.54 -0.74 -8.32
C LEU A 130 -13.76 -2.13 -8.90
N VAL A 131 -14.78 -2.30 -9.74
CA VAL A 131 -15.11 -3.58 -10.38
C VAL A 131 -14.31 -3.78 -11.66
N VAL A 132 -13.97 -2.70 -12.37
CA VAL A 132 -13.16 -2.77 -13.60
C VAL A 132 -11.77 -3.32 -13.25
N PRO A 133 -11.30 -4.36 -14.00
CA PRO A 133 -9.95 -4.88 -13.82
C PRO A 133 -8.90 -3.77 -13.98
N GLU A 134 -7.94 -3.71 -13.05
CA GLU A 134 -6.93 -2.65 -13.01
C GLU A 134 -6.14 -2.53 -14.32
N ILE A 135 -5.88 -3.65 -15.00
CA ILE A 135 -5.20 -3.65 -16.30
C ILE A 135 -5.97 -2.88 -17.37
N VAL A 136 -7.30 -2.88 -17.31
CA VAL A 136 -8.15 -2.12 -18.26
C VAL A 136 -7.97 -0.62 -18.00
N ILE A 137 -7.94 -0.22 -16.74
CA ILE A 137 -7.68 1.17 -16.33
C ILE A 137 -6.29 1.60 -16.79
N ALA A 138 -5.28 0.74 -16.61
CA ALA A 138 -3.90 1.02 -17.00
C ALA A 138 -3.75 1.22 -18.52
N VAL A 139 -4.33 0.33 -19.33
CA VAL A 139 -4.31 0.42 -20.80
C VAL A 139 -5.09 1.64 -21.28
N ALA A 140 -6.28 1.88 -20.72
CA ALA A 140 -7.08 3.07 -21.04
C ALA A 140 -6.33 4.36 -20.71
N SER A 141 -5.63 4.40 -19.57
CA SER A 141 -4.79 5.53 -19.15
C SER A 141 -3.63 5.75 -20.13
N LEU A 142 -2.95 4.67 -20.56
CA LEU A 142 -1.90 4.77 -21.57
C LEU A 142 -2.41 5.39 -22.87
N ILE A 143 -3.52 4.86 -23.40
CA ILE A 143 -4.12 5.37 -24.64
C ILE A 143 -4.50 6.84 -24.47
N PHE A 144 -5.13 7.20 -23.35
CA PHE A 144 -5.50 8.58 -23.05
C PHE A 144 -4.27 9.50 -23.00
N PHE A 145 -3.20 9.11 -22.30
CA PHE A 145 -2.00 9.94 -22.17
C PHE A 145 -1.29 10.14 -23.52
N VAL A 146 -1.19 9.09 -24.32
CA VAL A 146 -0.59 9.18 -25.66
C VAL A 146 -1.41 10.10 -26.56
N GLN A 147 -2.73 9.95 -26.57
CA GLN A 147 -3.61 10.82 -27.38
C GLN A 147 -3.60 12.26 -26.85
N ALA A 148 -3.71 12.46 -25.55
CA ALA A 148 -3.66 13.79 -24.95
C ALA A 148 -2.38 14.53 -25.34
N ARG A 149 -1.24 13.85 -25.37
CA ARG A 149 0.04 14.43 -25.80
C ARG A 149 0.06 14.79 -27.28
N ASN A 150 -0.58 14.00 -28.12
CA ASN A 150 -0.67 14.31 -29.57
C ASN A 150 -1.46 15.58 -29.85
N TYR A 151 -2.52 15.83 -29.06
CA TYR A 151 -3.35 17.04 -29.22
C TYR A 151 -2.88 18.22 -28.40
N ILE A 152 -2.30 17.97 -27.24
CA ILE A 152 -1.84 18.98 -26.28
C ILE A 152 -0.33 18.79 -26.08
N HIS A 153 0.47 19.52 -26.85
CA HIS A 153 1.93 19.40 -26.78
C HIS A 153 2.52 19.69 -25.38
N ALA A 154 1.80 20.48 -24.55
CA ALA A 154 2.17 20.74 -23.16
C ALA A 154 1.84 19.59 -22.20
N PHE A 155 1.16 18.51 -22.65
CA PHE A 155 0.84 17.37 -21.81
C PHE A 155 2.12 16.59 -21.46
N PRO A 156 2.30 16.13 -20.19
CA PRO A 156 3.49 15.43 -19.76
C PRO A 156 3.76 14.17 -20.58
N SER A 157 5.04 13.88 -20.85
CA SER A 157 5.45 12.58 -21.37
C SER A 157 5.19 11.49 -20.34
N LEU A 158 5.11 10.22 -20.80
CA LEU A 158 5.03 9.07 -19.91
C LEU A 158 6.17 9.12 -18.87
N GLY A 159 5.83 8.92 -17.60
CA GLY A 159 6.78 9.02 -16.50
C GLY A 159 6.09 9.19 -15.15
N LYS A 160 6.75 9.81 -14.17
CA LYS A 160 6.23 9.99 -12.80
C LYS A 160 4.83 10.61 -12.74
N VAL A 161 4.58 11.62 -13.57
CA VAL A 161 3.30 12.36 -13.56
C VAL A 161 2.16 11.50 -14.10
N THR A 162 2.39 10.76 -15.17
CA THR A 162 1.36 9.88 -15.76
C THR A 162 1.07 8.68 -14.87
N ILE A 163 2.08 8.12 -14.20
CA ILE A 163 1.87 7.11 -13.15
C ILE A 163 0.98 7.68 -12.04
N LEU A 164 1.33 8.85 -11.52
CA LEU A 164 0.59 9.51 -10.46
C LEU A 164 -0.89 9.74 -10.83
N ILE A 165 -1.15 10.29 -12.02
CA ILE A 165 -2.53 10.56 -12.48
C ILE A 165 -3.31 9.24 -12.59
N GLY A 166 -2.73 8.20 -13.20
CA GLY A 166 -3.38 6.90 -13.34
C GLY A 166 -3.75 6.25 -12.01
N GLN A 167 -2.85 6.31 -11.03
CA GLN A 167 -3.09 5.76 -9.69
C GLN A 167 -4.12 6.56 -8.88
N VAL A 168 -4.12 7.89 -9.01
CA VAL A 168 -5.08 8.75 -8.29
C VAL A 168 -6.52 8.42 -8.68
N VAL A 169 -6.80 8.06 -9.92
CA VAL A 169 -8.16 7.71 -10.39
C VAL A 169 -8.76 6.56 -9.58
N PHE A 170 -8.00 5.48 -9.40
CA PHE A 170 -8.44 4.33 -8.62
C PHE A 170 -8.45 4.65 -7.11
N ASN A 171 -7.37 5.20 -6.59
CA ASN A 171 -7.21 5.46 -5.17
C ASN A 171 -8.23 6.47 -4.62
N ALA A 172 -8.64 7.46 -5.42
CA ALA A 172 -9.68 8.41 -5.01
C ALA A 172 -11.03 7.73 -4.76
N SER A 173 -11.37 6.71 -5.55
CA SER A 173 -12.59 5.93 -5.35
C SER A 173 -12.55 5.13 -4.04
N VAL A 174 -11.42 4.50 -3.74
CA VAL A 174 -11.21 3.73 -2.50
C VAL A 174 -11.27 4.66 -1.27
N THR A 175 -10.53 5.76 -1.29
CA THR A 175 -10.49 6.73 -0.19
C THR A 175 -11.85 7.34 0.08
N MET A 176 -12.60 7.66 -0.99
CA MET A 176 -13.97 8.17 -0.89
C MET A 176 -14.89 7.18 -0.18
N LEU A 177 -14.84 5.88 -0.50
CA LEU A 177 -15.70 4.88 0.13
C LEU A 177 -15.40 4.72 1.63
N ILE A 178 -14.13 4.71 2.02
CA ILE A 178 -13.72 4.58 3.42
C ILE A 178 -14.20 5.78 4.23
N ILE A 179 -13.95 6.98 3.72
CA ILE A 179 -14.33 8.22 4.42
C ILE A 179 -15.85 8.34 4.50
N ARG A 180 -16.56 8.02 3.40
CA ARG A 180 -18.02 8.06 3.37
C ARG A 180 -18.68 7.03 4.31
N ALA A 181 -18.16 5.83 4.39
CA ALA A 181 -18.66 4.82 5.33
C ALA A 181 -18.59 5.33 6.78
N ARG A 182 -17.51 6.03 7.13
CA ARG A 182 -17.39 6.67 8.45
C ARG A 182 -18.34 7.84 8.62
N PHE A 183 -18.47 8.72 7.61
CA PHE A 183 -19.33 9.88 7.66
C PHE A 183 -20.80 9.48 7.91
N VAL A 184 -21.32 8.55 7.12
CA VAL A 184 -22.68 8.01 7.27
C VAL A 184 -22.89 7.36 8.65
N GLY A 185 -21.89 6.65 9.17
CA GLY A 185 -21.95 5.99 10.47
C GLY A 185 -21.88 6.96 11.69
N MET A 186 -21.57 8.26 11.47
CA MET A 186 -21.50 9.23 12.58
C MET A 186 -22.87 9.82 12.97
N GLY A 187 -23.85 9.77 12.07
CA GLY A 187 -25.14 10.46 12.24
C GLY A 187 -25.02 11.99 12.29
N ASP A 188 -26.14 12.67 12.21
CA ASP A 188 -26.20 14.14 12.06
C ASP A 188 -26.38 14.88 13.41
N VAL A 189 -26.66 14.16 14.49
CA VAL A 189 -27.04 14.74 15.81
C VAL A 189 -26.07 15.80 16.32
N LEU A 190 -24.75 15.59 16.17
CA LEU A 190 -23.77 16.56 16.65
C LEU A 190 -23.61 17.77 15.72
N GLU A 191 -23.85 17.59 14.43
CA GLU A 191 -23.90 18.72 13.48
C GLU A 191 -25.12 19.58 13.74
N GLU A 192 -26.31 18.97 13.96
CA GLU A 192 -27.55 19.65 14.33
C GLU A 192 -27.39 20.42 15.65
N ALA A 193 -26.84 19.77 16.68
CA ALA A 193 -26.59 20.46 17.96
C ALA A 193 -25.62 21.66 17.83
N ALA A 194 -24.62 21.56 16.95
CA ALA A 194 -23.72 22.68 16.69
C ALA A 194 -24.45 23.84 15.97
N TYR A 195 -25.35 23.53 15.05
CA TYR A 195 -26.18 24.54 14.39
C TYR A 195 -27.16 25.20 15.37
N ASP A 196 -27.78 24.47 16.28
CA ASP A 196 -28.65 24.98 17.32
C ASP A 196 -27.93 25.95 18.27
N LEU A 197 -26.63 25.70 18.50
CA LEU A 197 -25.74 26.61 19.25
C LEU A 197 -25.24 27.82 18.43
N GLY A 198 -25.74 28.00 17.18
CA GLY A 198 -25.39 29.12 16.32
C GLY A 198 -24.09 28.96 15.54
N SER A 199 -23.54 27.76 15.47
CA SER A 199 -22.31 27.52 14.69
C SER A 199 -22.59 27.58 13.19
N GLY A 200 -21.76 28.31 12.44
CA GLY A 200 -21.85 28.36 10.98
C GLY A 200 -21.33 27.08 10.33
N PRO A 201 -21.67 26.79 9.05
CA PRO A 201 -21.33 25.51 8.38
C PRO A 201 -19.84 25.19 8.37
N LEU A 202 -18.97 26.17 8.14
CA LEU A 202 -17.52 26.00 8.11
C LEU A 202 -16.95 25.73 9.52
N ALA A 203 -17.50 26.41 10.53
CA ALA A 203 -17.10 26.19 11.92
C ALA A 203 -17.50 24.79 12.39
N THR A 204 -18.75 24.36 12.13
CA THR A 204 -19.25 23.01 12.42
C THR A 204 -18.39 21.96 11.72
N PHE A 205 -18.09 22.12 10.43
CA PHE A 205 -17.23 21.20 9.71
C PHE A 205 -15.84 21.08 10.37
N ARG A 206 -15.18 22.20 10.66
CA ARG A 206 -13.81 22.22 11.19
C ARG A 206 -13.73 21.73 12.63
N GLN A 207 -14.73 22.05 13.47
CA GLN A 207 -14.68 21.79 14.92
C GLN A 207 -15.38 20.48 15.32
N VAL A 208 -16.37 20.02 14.55
CA VAL A 208 -17.17 18.82 14.86
C VAL A 208 -16.90 17.69 13.85
N THR A 209 -17.16 17.94 12.56
CA THR A 209 -17.15 16.90 11.54
C THR A 209 -15.74 16.41 11.22
N LEU A 210 -14.81 17.32 10.92
CA LEU A 210 -13.44 16.98 10.50
C LEU A 210 -12.66 16.20 11.59
N PRO A 211 -12.66 16.61 12.87
CA PRO A 211 -11.96 15.84 13.91
C PRO A 211 -12.50 14.41 14.08
N ARG A 212 -13.80 14.22 13.90
CA ARG A 212 -14.43 12.89 13.98
C ARG A 212 -14.14 12.02 12.75
N LEU A 213 -13.90 12.64 11.59
CA LEU A 213 -13.49 11.97 10.35
C LEU A 213 -11.99 11.67 10.31
N MET A 214 -11.16 12.37 11.08
CA MET A 214 -9.69 12.22 11.03
C MET A 214 -9.20 10.78 11.10
N PRO A 215 -9.73 9.89 11.96
CA PRO A 215 -9.29 8.49 11.97
C PRO A 215 -9.55 7.77 10.64
N ALA A 216 -10.68 8.06 9.98
CA ALA A 216 -10.99 7.48 8.67
C ALA A 216 -10.17 8.11 7.55
N ILE A 217 -9.90 9.42 7.61
CA ILE A 217 -9.05 10.13 6.66
C ILE A 217 -7.62 9.56 6.71
N VAL A 218 -7.06 9.39 7.91
CA VAL A 218 -5.74 8.80 8.10
C VAL A 218 -5.70 7.34 7.60
N ALA A 219 -6.71 6.54 7.92
CA ALA A 219 -6.80 5.17 7.45
C ALA A 219 -6.89 5.09 5.91
N ALA A 220 -7.69 5.96 5.29
CA ALA A 220 -7.83 6.07 3.84
C ALA A 220 -6.51 6.50 3.18
N ALA A 221 -5.81 7.47 3.77
CA ALA A 221 -4.50 7.93 3.28
C ALA A 221 -3.45 6.82 3.34
N LEU A 222 -3.37 6.09 4.46
CA LEU A 222 -2.44 4.97 4.61
C LEU A 222 -2.72 3.83 3.63
N LEU A 223 -4.01 3.51 3.42
CA LEU A 223 -4.38 2.48 2.46
C LEU A 223 -4.07 2.92 1.02
N SER A 224 -4.37 4.17 0.66
CA SER A 224 -4.02 4.73 -0.64
C SER A 224 -2.51 4.76 -0.88
N PHE A 225 -1.72 5.09 0.16
CA PHE A 225 -0.26 5.01 0.11
C PHE A 225 0.21 3.58 -0.20
N THR A 226 -0.34 2.59 0.53
CA THR A 226 0.02 1.18 0.33
C THR A 226 -0.32 0.71 -1.08
N PHE A 227 -1.53 0.98 -1.56
CA PHE A 227 -1.94 0.62 -2.92
C PHE A 227 -1.06 1.26 -3.98
N SER A 228 -0.72 2.54 -3.82
CA SER A 228 0.15 3.24 -4.77
C SER A 228 1.60 2.73 -4.72
N PHE A 229 2.12 2.37 -3.54
CA PHE A 229 3.50 1.88 -3.39
C PHE A 229 3.69 0.49 -4.01
N ASP A 230 2.72 -0.41 -3.81
CA ASP A 230 2.78 -1.80 -4.30
C ASP A 230 2.25 -1.96 -5.73
N ASP A 231 1.70 -0.90 -6.34
CA ASP A 231 1.13 -0.96 -7.67
C ASP A 231 2.21 -1.23 -8.73
N TYR A 232 2.02 -2.32 -9.45
CA TYR A 232 2.80 -2.69 -10.63
C TYR A 232 2.06 -2.37 -11.93
N VAL A 233 0.72 -2.53 -11.93
CA VAL A 233 -0.07 -2.60 -13.18
C VAL A 233 -0.11 -1.26 -13.88
N VAL A 234 -0.54 -0.20 -13.20
CA VAL A 234 -0.62 1.14 -13.80
C VAL A 234 0.77 1.65 -14.18
N PRO A 235 1.81 1.58 -13.32
CA PRO A 235 3.17 1.96 -13.70
C PRO A 235 3.70 1.19 -14.90
N ALA A 236 3.46 -0.11 -15.03
CA ALA A 236 3.96 -0.93 -16.15
C ALA A 236 3.56 -0.41 -17.53
N PHE A 237 2.40 0.26 -17.63
CA PHE A 237 1.91 0.85 -18.88
C PHE A 237 2.20 2.34 -19.02
N THR A 238 2.40 3.07 -17.92
CA THR A 238 2.46 4.54 -17.93
C THR A 238 3.79 5.13 -17.51
N ASN A 239 4.80 4.29 -17.23
CA ASN A 239 6.09 4.71 -16.65
C ASN A 239 7.05 5.39 -17.62
N GLY A 240 6.90 5.18 -18.94
CA GLY A 240 7.92 5.64 -19.90
C GLY A 240 9.30 5.08 -19.58
N THR A 241 10.23 5.95 -19.18
CA THR A 241 11.60 5.57 -18.74
C THR A 241 11.75 5.53 -17.21
N THR A 242 10.68 5.78 -16.47
CA THR A 242 10.73 5.84 -15.00
C THR A 242 10.55 4.44 -14.39
N ASN A 243 11.51 4.01 -13.59
CA ASN A 243 11.40 2.75 -12.86
C ASN A 243 10.80 2.96 -11.48
N THR A 244 9.77 2.18 -11.13
CA THR A 244 9.25 2.03 -9.78
C THR A 244 9.74 0.73 -9.16
N TRP A 245 9.70 0.64 -7.84
CA TRP A 245 10.14 -0.57 -7.13
C TRP A 245 9.42 -1.85 -7.59
N PRO A 246 8.07 -1.89 -7.73
CA PRO A 246 7.37 -3.06 -8.25
C PRO A 246 7.81 -3.48 -9.67
N ILE A 247 8.11 -2.52 -10.56
CA ILE A 247 8.61 -2.82 -11.91
C ILE A 247 9.98 -3.49 -11.83
N VAL A 248 10.89 -2.94 -11.01
CA VAL A 248 12.24 -3.50 -10.83
C VAL A 248 12.17 -4.89 -10.21
N LEU A 249 11.32 -5.07 -9.20
CA LEU A 249 11.10 -6.36 -8.55
C LEU A 249 10.56 -7.41 -9.54
N TYR A 250 9.54 -7.06 -10.32
CA TYR A 250 8.98 -7.95 -11.34
C TYR A 250 10.02 -8.34 -12.41
N SER A 251 10.82 -7.37 -12.85
CA SER A 251 11.91 -7.61 -13.80
C SER A 251 12.94 -8.57 -13.22
N ALA A 252 13.32 -8.39 -11.96
CA ALA A 252 14.24 -9.28 -11.26
C ALA A 252 13.70 -10.72 -11.16
N VAL A 253 12.40 -10.89 -10.84
CA VAL A 253 11.76 -12.21 -10.81
C VAL A 253 11.78 -12.87 -12.18
N ARG A 254 11.55 -12.11 -13.25
CA ARG A 254 11.46 -12.63 -14.62
C ARG A 254 12.82 -12.96 -15.23
N PHE A 255 13.84 -12.15 -14.99
CA PHE A 255 15.16 -12.27 -15.63
C PHE A 255 16.23 -12.89 -14.74
N GLY A 256 15.95 -13.12 -13.49
CA GLY A 256 16.83 -13.74 -12.51
C GLY A 256 16.87 -12.97 -11.20
N LEU A 257 16.43 -13.61 -10.12
CA LEU A 257 16.50 -13.06 -8.77
C LEU A 257 17.96 -12.97 -8.33
N THR A 258 18.37 -11.79 -7.88
CA THR A 258 19.66 -11.61 -7.23
C THR A 258 19.47 -11.60 -5.71
N PRO A 259 20.43 -12.07 -4.92
CA PRO A 259 20.35 -12.00 -3.45
C PRO A 259 20.20 -10.55 -2.94
N ALA A 260 20.68 -9.55 -3.68
CA ALA A 260 20.50 -8.12 -3.36
C ALA A 260 19.02 -7.71 -3.38
N VAL A 261 18.22 -8.22 -4.33
CA VAL A 261 16.77 -7.99 -4.36
C VAL A 261 16.08 -8.60 -3.16
N ASN A 262 16.47 -9.85 -2.80
CA ASN A 262 15.96 -10.51 -1.60
C ASN A 262 16.33 -9.74 -0.31
N ALA A 263 17.55 -9.18 -0.24
CA ALA A 263 17.99 -8.36 0.88
C ALA A 263 17.17 -7.07 1.02
N LEU A 264 16.92 -6.36 -0.09
CA LEU A 264 16.07 -5.15 -0.09
C LEU A 264 14.62 -5.47 0.27
N ALA A 265 14.05 -6.54 -0.28
CA ALA A 265 12.70 -6.98 0.07
C ALA A 265 12.62 -7.37 1.56
N THR A 266 13.67 -7.97 2.14
CA THR A 266 13.76 -8.27 3.57
C THR A 266 13.84 -7.01 4.43
N ILE A 267 14.58 -5.97 4.00
CA ILE A 267 14.59 -4.67 4.67
C ILE A 267 13.19 -4.06 4.68
N MET A 268 12.51 -4.04 3.52
CA MET A 268 11.16 -3.51 3.40
C MET A 268 10.17 -4.26 4.31
N LEU A 269 10.24 -5.59 4.33
CA LEU A 269 9.46 -6.42 5.24
C LEU A 269 9.75 -6.06 6.72
N GLY A 270 11.02 -5.90 7.08
CA GLY A 270 11.44 -5.51 8.42
C GLY A 270 10.86 -4.15 8.84
N ILE A 271 10.92 -3.15 7.96
CA ILE A 271 10.33 -1.81 8.18
C ILE A 271 8.82 -1.92 8.39
N THR A 272 8.13 -2.67 7.53
CA THR A 272 6.68 -2.85 7.62
C THR A 272 6.29 -3.54 8.93
N LEU A 273 6.97 -4.62 9.31
CA LEU A 273 6.73 -5.30 10.59
C LEU A 273 7.00 -4.40 11.78
N ALA A 274 8.09 -3.64 11.76
CA ALA A 274 8.40 -2.67 12.82
C ALA A 274 7.32 -1.60 12.95
N ALA A 275 6.80 -1.08 11.84
CA ALA A 275 5.70 -0.12 11.83
C ALA A 275 4.41 -0.71 12.42
N VAL A 276 4.05 -1.94 12.02
CA VAL A 276 2.86 -2.64 12.53
C VAL A 276 2.98 -2.91 14.04
N ILE A 277 4.13 -3.43 14.47
CA ILE A 277 4.40 -3.69 15.90
C ILE A 277 4.39 -2.38 16.69
N GLY A 278 5.04 -1.33 16.18
CA GLY A 278 5.06 0.00 16.80
C GLY A 278 3.65 0.54 16.99
N THR A 279 2.82 0.48 15.95
CA THR A 279 1.42 0.91 16.00
C THR A 279 0.62 0.09 17.04
N ALA A 280 0.78 -1.23 17.05
CA ALA A 280 0.11 -2.11 18.01
C ALA A 280 0.51 -1.80 19.47
N VAL A 281 1.79 -1.51 19.71
CA VAL A 281 2.31 -1.12 21.04
C VAL A 281 1.73 0.23 21.47
N VAL A 282 1.72 1.23 20.58
CA VAL A 282 1.15 2.55 20.87
C VAL A 282 -0.34 2.44 21.20
N LEU A 283 -1.12 1.70 20.39
CA LEU A 283 -2.55 1.48 20.63
C LEU A 283 -2.83 0.74 21.93
N ARG A 284 -2.01 -0.25 22.30
CA ARG A 284 -2.13 -0.93 23.60
C ARG A 284 -1.86 0.02 24.75
N ARG A 285 -0.83 0.85 24.66
CA ARG A 285 -0.49 1.85 25.71
C ARG A 285 -1.58 2.91 25.87
N SER A 286 -2.19 3.38 24.79
CA SER A 286 -3.29 4.34 24.85
C SER A 286 -4.55 3.76 25.49
N ARG A 287 -4.89 2.48 25.21
CA ARG A 287 -6.02 1.78 25.84
C ARG A 287 -5.81 1.57 27.36
N VAL A 288 -4.58 1.31 27.78
CA VAL A 288 -4.26 1.16 29.22
C VAL A 288 -4.34 2.50 29.95
N ARG A 289 -4.08 3.63 29.28
CA ARG A 289 -4.21 4.98 29.86
C ARG A 289 -5.65 5.50 29.92
N ALA A 290 -6.52 5.06 29.01
CA ALA A 290 -7.97 5.29 29.08
C ALA A 290 -8.55 4.23 30.03
N GLY A 291 -8.50 4.47 31.35
CA GLY A 291 -8.96 3.53 32.39
C GLY A 291 -10.43 3.13 32.23
N PRO A 292 -10.96 2.21 33.07
CA PRO A 292 -12.27 1.58 32.90
C PRO A 292 -13.50 2.48 33.14
N GLN A 293 -13.38 3.79 32.99
CA GLN A 293 -14.46 4.75 33.27
C GLN A 293 -15.53 4.88 32.18
N ASP A 294 -15.29 4.36 30.95
CA ASP A 294 -16.26 4.51 29.85
C ASP A 294 -17.16 3.27 29.63
N ALA A 295 -17.08 2.27 30.49
CA ALA A 295 -17.88 1.02 30.35
C ALA A 295 -19.24 1.05 31.09
N THR A 296 -19.59 2.13 31.78
CA THR A 296 -20.78 2.17 32.67
C THR A 296 -21.89 3.13 32.22
N VAL A 297 -21.96 3.49 30.95
CA VAL A 297 -23.13 4.20 30.43
C VAL A 297 -23.79 3.38 29.34
N LEU A 298 -24.45 2.28 29.77
CA LEU A 298 -25.59 1.72 29.05
C LEU A 298 -26.82 2.25 29.77
N PRO A 299 -27.66 3.09 29.14
CA PRO A 299 -28.96 3.40 29.68
C PRO A 299 -29.88 2.19 29.49
N VAL A 300 -30.64 1.90 30.55
CA VAL A 300 -31.77 0.98 30.61
C VAL A 300 -32.86 1.37 29.61
#